data_eaf890c45005923657c3062ddecbb1f2
#
_entry.id   eaf890c45005923657c3062ddecbb1f2
#
_cell.length_a   1.000
_cell.length_b   1.000
_cell.length_c   1.000
_cell.angle_alpha   90.00
_cell.angle_beta   90.00
_cell.angle_gamma   90.00
#
_symmetry.space_group_name_H-M   'P 1'
#
loop_
_entity.id
_entity.type
_entity.pdbx_description
1 polymer ?
#
loop_
_entity_poly.entity_id
_entity_poly.type
_entity_poly.pdbx_seq_one_letter_code
_entity_poly.pdbx_strand_id
1 'polypeptide(L)'
;MRTTEPDVAATIISLERAALERWGRGDPDGFLEISAAEVSYFDPFVPQRLDGLAELRLLYGQIRGKIHIERFEIIDPRVQLSGDIAVLTFRFVSHGSEGSMHWNTTEVYQKCPDGWKIIHSHWAFHQPKIAP
;
A
#
# COMPACT_ATOMS: atom_id res chain seq x y z
N MET A 1 -27.49 9.16 -22.71
CA MET A 1 -26.07 8.87 -22.54
C MET A 1 -25.68 8.82 -21.08
N ARG A 2 -24.93 7.84 -20.73
CA ARG A 2 -24.56 7.68 -19.33
C ARG A 2 -23.43 8.63 -18.96
N THR A 3 -23.57 9.25 -17.80
CA THR A 3 -22.50 10.06 -17.26
C THR A 3 -21.29 9.19 -16.98
N THR A 4 -20.11 9.68 -17.30
CA THR A 4 -18.88 8.98 -16.96
C THR A 4 -18.62 9.15 -15.47
N GLU A 5 -18.70 8.08 -14.75
CA GLU A 5 -18.30 8.09 -13.35
C GLU A 5 -16.80 7.91 -13.27
N PRO A 6 -16.15 8.45 -12.24
CA PRO A 6 -14.74 8.17 -12.01
C PRO A 6 -14.52 6.67 -11.93
N ASP A 7 -13.51 6.21 -12.60
CA ASP A 7 -13.11 4.81 -12.51
C ASP A 7 -12.45 4.61 -11.15
N VAL A 8 -13.17 4.00 -10.23
CA VAL A 8 -12.67 3.79 -8.86
C VAL A 8 -11.40 2.96 -8.87
N ALA A 9 -11.34 1.92 -9.71
CA ALA A 9 -10.14 1.10 -9.79
C ALA A 9 -8.93 1.93 -10.18
N ALA A 10 -9.07 2.77 -11.22
CA ALA A 10 -7.97 3.62 -11.66
C ALA A 10 -7.55 4.62 -10.56
N THR A 11 -8.53 5.17 -9.86
CA THR A 11 -8.26 6.10 -8.76
C THR A 11 -7.46 5.43 -7.65
N ILE A 12 -7.90 4.25 -7.22
CA ILE A 12 -7.24 3.51 -6.13
C ILE A 12 -5.81 3.14 -6.54
N ILE A 13 -5.64 2.61 -7.74
CA ILE A 13 -4.31 2.22 -8.24
C ILE A 13 -3.39 3.43 -8.34
N SER A 14 -3.93 4.59 -8.77
CA SER A 14 -3.14 5.82 -8.84
C SER A 14 -2.70 6.31 -7.48
N LEU A 15 -3.58 6.23 -6.47
CA LEU A 15 -3.23 6.60 -5.10
C LEU A 15 -2.10 5.72 -4.57
N GLU A 16 -2.22 4.42 -4.80
CA GLU A 16 -1.22 3.46 -4.35
C GLU A 16 0.13 3.71 -5.05
N ARG A 17 0.11 3.91 -6.36
CA ARG A 17 1.33 4.15 -7.13
C ARG A 17 2.04 5.42 -6.68
N ALA A 18 1.29 6.50 -6.45
CA ALA A 18 1.88 7.76 -6.00
C ALA A 18 2.54 7.60 -4.63
N ALA A 19 1.89 6.87 -3.72
CA ALA A 19 2.45 6.62 -2.39
C ALA A 19 3.72 5.75 -2.48
N LEU A 20 3.72 4.76 -3.36
CA LEU A 20 4.88 3.87 -3.56
C LEU A 20 6.06 4.63 -4.17
N GLU A 21 5.81 5.58 -5.06
CA GLU A 21 6.87 6.40 -5.62
C GLU A 21 7.57 7.22 -4.54
N ARG A 22 6.80 7.82 -3.64
CA ARG A 22 7.36 8.55 -2.51
C ARG A 22 8.09 7.62 -1.54
N TRP A 23 7.51 6.46 -1.27
CA TRP A 23 8.11 5.44 -0.41
C TRP A 23 9.50 5.06 -0.92
N GLY A 24 9.64 4.84 -2.22
CA GLY A 24 10.92 4.44 -2.82
C GLY A 24 11.99 5.53 -2.73
N ARG A 25 11.60 6.77 -2.48
CA ARG A 25 12.53 7.88 -2.27
C ARG A 25 12.78 8.16 -0.78
N GLY A 26 12.31 7.27 0.09
CA GLY A 26 12.52 7.42 1.52
C GLY A 26 11.48 8.29 2.21
N ASP A 27 10.36 8.58 1.56
CA ASP A 27 9.31 9.44 2.08
C ASP A 27 8.04 8.63 2.37
N PRO A 28 7.82 8.20 3.61
CA PRO A 28 6.63 7.42 3.95
C PRO A 28 5.36 8.28 4.10
N ASP A 29 5.47 9.60 4.03
CA ASP A 29 4.32 10.48 4.19
C ASP A 29 3.27 10.26 3.12
N GLY A 30 3.65 9.74 1.95
CA GLY A 30 2.68 9.41 0.91
C GLY A 30 1.61 8.45 1.41
N PHE A 31 2.02 7.42 2.14
CA PHE A 31 1.08 6.48 2.71
C PHE A 31 0.35 7.05 3.93
N LEU A 32 1.05 7.83 4.75
CA LEU A 32 0.41 8.42 5.93
C LEU A 32 -0.71 9.38 5.54
N GLU A 33 -0.52 10.12 4.46
CA GLU A 33 -1.52 11.09 3.99
C GLU A 33 -2.80 10.44 3.47
N ILE A 34 -2.71 9.20 2.98
CA ILE A 34 -3.88 8.48 2.47
C ILE A 34 -4.35 7.38 3.43
N SER A 35 -3.86 7.36 4.65
CA SER A 35 -4.29 6.39 5.66
C SER A 35 -5.29 7.03 6.61
N ALA A 36 -6.34 6.29 6.96
CA ALA A 36 -7.34 6.75 7.89
C ALA A 36 -6.81 6.69 9.33
N ALA A 37 -7.45 7.45 10.22
CA ALA A 37 -7.03 7.47 11.63
C ALA A 37 -7.06 6.09 12.28
N GLU A 38 -8.01 5.23 11.89
CA GLU A 38 -8.20 3.89 12.44
C GLU A 38 -7.49 2.80 11.64
N VAL A 39 -6.54 3.16 10.78
CA VAL A 39 -5.84 2.19 9.94
C VAL A 39 -5.19 1.08 10.76
N SER A 40 -5.25 -0.15 10.25
CA SER A 40 -4.52 -1.27 10.83
C SER A 40 -3.50 -1.78 9.81
N TYR A 41 -2.44 -2.40 10.30
CA TYR A 41 -1.27 -2.65 9.45
C TYR A 41 -0.52 -3.91 9.87
N PHE A 42 -0.16 -4.71 8.87
CA PHE A 42 0.78 -5.83 9.01
C PHE A 42 1.88 -5.70 7.98
N ASP A 43 3.12 -6.04 8.38
CA ASP A 43 4.18 -6.33 7.42
C ASP A 43 5.08 -7.42 8.01
N PRO A 44 6.05 -7.94 7.22
CA PRO A 44 6.86 -9.07 7.70
C PRO A 44 7.79 -8.72 8.86
N PHE A 45 7.99 -7.45 9.17
CA PHE A 45 8.97 -7.01 10.15
C PHE A 45 8.36 -6.64 11.49
N VAL A 46 7.03 -6.52 11.57
CA VAL A 46 6.37 -6.18 12.82
C VAL A 46 5.77 -7.46 13.43
N PRO A 47 5.98 -7.69 14.74
CA PRO A 47 5.53 -8.94 15.36
C PRO A 47 4.03 -9.00 15.60
N GLN A 48 3.35 -7.87 15.55
CA GLN A 48 1.91 -7.82 15.79
C GLN A 48 1.29 -6.67 15.00
N ARG A 49 -0.03 -6.72 14.85
CA ARG A 49 -0.75 -5.70 14.11
C ARG A 49 -0.56 -4.33 14.77
N LEU A 50 -0.28 -3.33 13.94
CA LEU A 50 -0.32 -1.95 14.40
C LEU A 50 -1.75 -1.45 14.29
N ASP A 51 -2.21 -0.76 15.30
CA ASP A 51 -3.57 -0.23 15.35
C ASP A 51 -3.51 1.29 15.45
N GLY A 52 -4.03 1.94 14.41
CA GLY A 52 -4.16 3.38 14.37
C GLY A 52 -3.00 4.10 13.68
N LEU A 53 -3.33 5.27 13.18
CA LEU A 53 -2.39 6.10 12.41
C LEU A 53 -1.19 6.53 13.26
N ALA A 54 -1.40 6.73 14.57
CA ALA A 54 -0.30 7.14 15.45
C ALA A 54 0.78 6.06 15.53
N GLU A 55 0.39 4.78 15.66
CA GLU A 55 1.35 3.68 15.68
C GLU A 55 2.06 3.52 14.34
N LEU A 56 1.31 3.66 13.25
CA LEU A 56 1.90 3.57 11.92
C LEU A 56 2.90 4.72 11.70
N ARG A 57 2.56 5.90 12.16
CA ARG A 57 3.44 7.07 12.03
C ARG A 57 4.75 6.87 12.79
N LEU A 58 4.71 6.23 13.96
CA LEU A 58 5.92 5.90 14.71
C LEU A 58 6.81 4.93 13.94
N LEU A 59 6.22 3.86 13.38
CA LEU A 59 6.99 2.90 12.58
C LEU A 59 7.62 3.59 11.38
N TYR A 60 6.82 4.34 10.63
CA TYR A 60 7.29 4.97 9.40
C TYR A 60 8.33 6.06 9.67
N GLY A 61 8.22 6.73 10.82
CA GLY A 61 9.23 7.71 11.22
C GLY A 61 10.60 7.08 11.45
N GLN A 62 10.63 5.83 11.93
CA GLN A 62 11.88 5.12 12.16
C GLN A 62 12.58 4.71 10.86
N ILE A 63 11.82 4.53 9.78
CA ILE A 63 12.39 4.09 8.50
C ILE A 63 12.50 5.23 7.49
N ARG A 64 12.08 6.44 7.87
CA ARG A 64 12.17 7.61 7.00
C ARG A 64 13.61 7.82 6.53
N GLY A 65 13.79 7.97 5.22
CA GLY A 65 15.08 8.20 4.62
C GLY A 65 15.94 6.95 4.46
N LYS A 66 15.46 5.79 4.93
CA LYS A 66 16.22 4.54 4.87
C LYS A 66 15.81 3.64 3.73
N ILE A 67 14.64 3.86 3.15
CA ILE A 67 14.15 3.07 2.02
C ILE A 67 14.62 3.75 0.74
N HIS A 68 15.21 2.95 -0.14
CA HIS A 68 15.62 3.44 -1.45
C HIS A 68 15.32 2.36 -2.48
N ILE A 69 14.35 2.63 -3.34
CA ILE A 69 13.92 1.72 -4.40
C ILE A 69 14.21 2.40 -5.74
N GLU A 70 15.06 1.77 -6.57
CA GLU A 70 15.43 2.34 -7.86
C GLU A 70 14.27 2.29 -8.84
N ARG A 71 13.51 1.19 -8.83
CA ARG A 71 12.28 1.06 -9.62
C ARG A 71 11.42 -0.03 -9.00
N PHE A 72 10.14 0.00 -9.32
CA PHE A 72 9.23 -1.03 -8.84
C PHE A 72 8.19 -1.38 -9.89
N GLU A 73 7.52 -2.51 -9.66
CA GLU A 73 6.46 -2.97 -10.52
C GLU A 73 5.25 -3.31 -9.67
N ILE A 74 4.08 -2.85 -10.12
CA ILE A 74 2.80 -3.28 -9.58
C ILE A 74 2.25 -4.28 -10.57
N ILE A 75 2.17 -5.54 -10.16
CA ILE A 75 1.84 -6.64 -11.05
C ILE A 75 0.42 -7.11 -10.78
N ASP A 76 -0.39 -7.14 -11.83
CA ASP A 76 -1.76 -7.65 -11.81
C ASP A 76 -2.61 -7.01 -10.71
N PRO A 77 -2.71 -5.68 -10.67
CA PRO A 77 -3.53 -5.01 -9.66
C PRO A 77 -5.01 -5.27 -9.93
N ARG A 78 -5.74 -5.57 -8.87
CA ARG A 78 -7.17 -5.81 -8.95
C ARG A 78 -7.87 -5.03 -7.85
N VAL A 79 -8.95 -4.35 -8.20
CA VAL A 79 -9.77 -3.64 -7.24
C VAL A 79 -11.15 -4.30 -7.19
N GLN A 80 -11.55 -4.72 -6.00
CA GLN A 80 -12.89 -5.24 -5.74
C GLN A 80 -13.64 -4.18 -4.95
N LEU A 81 -14.76 -3.72 -5.49
CA LEU A 81 -15.53 -2.62 -4.92
C LEU A 81 -16.80 -3.13 -4.29
N SER A 82 -17.09 -2.69 -3.08
CA SER A 82 -18.33 -2.99 -2.38
C SER A 82 -18.76 -1.74 -1.62
N GLY A 83 -19.74 -1.01 -2.17
CA GLY A 83 -20.19 0.25 -1.59
C GLY A 83 -19.05 1.23 -1.44
N ASP A 84 -18.79 1.65 -0.22
CA ASP A 84 -17.72 2.60 0.10
C ASP A 84 -16.39 1.92 0.42
N ILE A 85 -16.27 0.63 0.17
CA ILE A 85 -15.05 -0.13 0.42
C ILE A 85 -14.46 -0.61 -0.90
N ALA A 86 -13.17 -0.43 -1.07
CA ALA A 86 -12.42 -0.94 -2.22
C ALA A 86 -11.24 -1.75 -1.71
N VAL A 87 -11.13 -2.99 -2.16
CA VAL A 87 -10.01 -3.87 -1.80
C VAL A 87 -9.09 -3.95 -3.01
N LEU A 88 -7.86 -3.47 -2.82
CA LEU A 88 -6.81 -3.56 -3.84
C LEU A 88 -5.87 -4.68 -3.47
N THR A 89 -5.65 -5.59 -4.41
CA THR A 89 -4.63 -6.63 -4.25
C THR A 89 -3.68 -6.56 -5.44
N PHE A 90 -2.41 -6.80 -5.18
CA PHE A 90 -1.40 -6.84 -6.24
C PHE A 90 -0.14 -7.52 -5.73
N ARG A 91 0.68 -7.96 -6.68
CA ARG A 91 2.04 -8.35 -6.38
C ARG A 91 2.93 -7.16 -6.63
N PHE A 92 3.90 -6.98 -5.74
CA PHE A 92 4.80 -5.85 -5.80
C PHE A 92 6.23 -6.36 -5.89
N VAL A 93 7.00 -5.82 -6.83
CA VAL A 93 8.41 -6.13 -6.94
C VAL A 93 9.18 -4.83 -6.81
N SER A 94 10.08 -4.78 -5.85
CA SER A 94 10.97 -3.63 -5.66
C SER A 94 12.38 -4.02 -6.08
N HIS A 95 13.05 -3.13 -6.80
CA HIS A 95 14.40 -3.32 -7.30
C HIS A 95 15.32 -2.27 -6.70
N GLY A 96 16.39 -2.71 -6.06
CA GLY A 96 17.36 -1.83 -5.45
C GLY A 96 18.78 -2.34 -5.65
N SER A 97 19.74 -1.67 -5.03
CA SER A 97 21.15 -2.00 -5.18
C SER A 97 21.48 -3.41 -4.69
N GLU A 98 20.67 -3.96 -3.76
CA GLU A 98 20.92 -5.28 -3.17
C GLU A 98 20.06 -6.36 -3.79
N GLY A 99 19.37 -6.07 -4.88
CA GLY A 99 18.54 -7.05 -5.56
C GLY A 99 17.08 -6.71 -5.52
N SER A 100 16.25 -7.72 -5.77
CA SER A 100 14.81 -7.54 -5.89
C SER A 100 14.10 -8.25 -4.74
N MET A 101 13.01 -7.63 -4.29
CA MET A 101 12.14 -8.20 -3.26
C MET A 101 10.73 -8.34 -3.83
N HIS A 102 10.09 -9.45 -3.51
CA HIS A 102 8.77 -9.79 -4.03
C HIS A 102 7.77 -9.84 -2.88
N TRP A 103 6.61 -9.21 -3.09
CA TRP A 103 5.58 -9.05 -2.05
C TRP A 103 4.20 -9.39 -2.60
N ASN A 104 3.34 -9.86 -1.70
CA ASN A 104 1.90 -9.92 -1.95
C ASN A 104 1.28 -8.85 -1.06
N THR A 105 0.42 -8.02 -1.63
CA THR A 105 -0.08 -6.84 -0.93
C THR A 105 -1.59 -6.75 -1.02
N THR A 106 -2.21 -6.42 0.09
CA THR A 106 -3.63 -6.10 0.18
C THR A 106 -3.78 -4.74 0.85
N GLU A 107 -4.49 -3.83 0.18
CA GLU A 107 -4.84 -2.53 0.75
C GLU A 107 -6.35 -2.39 0.72
N VAL A 108 -6.94 -2.10 1.87
CA VAL A 108 -8.39 -1.86 1.95
C VAL A 108 -8.60 -0.36 2.09
N TYR A 109 -9.32 0.21 1.14
CA TYR A 109 -9.65 1.64 1.11
C TYR A 109 -11.11 1.84 1.46
N GLN A 110 -11.41 2.93 2.14
CA GLN A 110 -12.78 3.35 2.43
C GLN A 110 -12.98 4.76 1.87
N LYS A 111 -14.13 4.97 1.25
CA LYS A 111 -14.47 6.29 0.73
C LYS A 111 -14.90 7.19 1.89
N CYS A 112 -14.21 8.30 2.03
CA CYS A 112 -14.44 9.30 3.06
C CYS A 112 -14.84 10.62 2.38
N PRO A 113 -15.35 11.61 3.13
CA PRO A 113 -15.73 12.90 2.50
C PRO A 113 -14.61 13.56 1.72
N ASP A 114 -13.36 13.37 2.14
CA ASP A 114 -12.18 13.99 1.49
C ASP A 114 -11.43 13.00 0.58
N GLY A 115 -12.05 11.89 0.21
CA GLY A 115 -11.48 10.94 -0.72
C GLY A 115 -11.28 9.55 -0.13
N TRP A 116 -10.62 8.70 -0.88
CA TRP A 116 -10.38 7.32 -0.45
C TRP A 116 -9.21 7.28 0.53
N LYS A 117 -9.38 6.53 1.64
CA LYS A 117 -8.34 6.37 2.67
C LYS A 117 -8.14 4.89 2.98
N ILE A 118 -6.91 4.51 3.25
CA ILE A 118 -6.57 3.14 3.62
C ILE A 118 -7.01 2.89 5.06
N ILE A 119 -7.80 1.83 5.26
CA ILE A 119 -8.20 1.39 6.60
C ILE A 119 -7.49 0.12 7.02
N HIS A 120 -6.88 -0.61 6.08
CA HIS A 120 -6.05 -1.78 6.40
C HIS A 120 -5.02 -1.98 5.31
N SER A 121 -3.80 -2.30 5.72
CA SER A 121 -2.68 -2.53 4.83
C SER A 121 -1.94 -3.79 5.27
N HIS A 122 -1.69 -4.71 4.33
CA HIS A 122 -1.01 -5.95 4.63
C HIS A 122 0.03 -6.24 3.56
N TRP A 123 1.28 -6.32 3.97
CA TRP A 123 2.42 -6.61 3.10
C TRP A 123 3.05 -7.91 3.56
N ALA A 124 3.15 -8.88 2.66
CA ALA A 124 3.75 -10.18 2.95
C ALA A 124 4.77 -10.50 1.88
N PHE A 125 5.86 -11.17 2.26
CA PHE A 125 6.81 -11.63 1.27
C PHE A 125 6.21 -12.76 0.45
N HIS A 126 6.51 -12.75 -0.84
CA HIS A 126 6.15 -13.84 -1.72
C HIS A 126 7.34 -14.79 -1.83
N GLN A 127 7.14 -16.04 -1.47
CA GLN A 127 8.14 -17.08 -1.64
C GLN A 127 7.96 -17.69 -3.01
N PRO A 128 8.99 -17.70 -3.88
CA PRO A 128 8.81 -18.22 -5.24
C PRO A 128 8.47 -19.69 -5.26
N LYS A 129 8.87 -20.45 -4.25
CA LYS A 129 8.46 -21.84 -4.08
C LYS A 129 8.70 -22.27 -2.65
N ILE A 130 7.95 -23.29 -2.25
CA ILE A 130 8.13 -23.91 -0.95
C ILE A 130 9.21 -24.99 -1.12
N ALA A 131 10.21 -24.98 -0.26
CA ALA A 131 11.26 -25.99 -0.30
C ALA A 131 10.68 -27.36 0.03
N PRO A 132 11.07 -28.42 -0.67
CA PRO A 132 10.60 -29.76 -0.38
C PRO A 132 11.05 -30.24 0.99
#